data_d46e89612cc5122552155fb2333f9978
#
_entry.id   d46e89612cc5122552155fb2333f9978
#
_cell.length_a   1.000
_cell.length_b   1.000
_cell.length_c   1.000
_cell.angle_alpha   90.00
_cell.angle_beta   90.00
_cell.angle_gamma   90.00
#
_symmetry.space_group_name_H-M   'P 1'
#
loop_
_entity.id
_entity.type
_entity.pdbx_description
1 polymer ?
#
loop_
_entity_poly.entity_id
_entity_poly.type
_entity_poly.pdbx_seq_one_letter_code
_entity_poly.pdbx_strand_id
1 'polypeptide(L)'
;VLEVTDRAKESQYKNPRGDRQVIYNSGSVRTHGKQDFLFGRIEVLAKLPEGQATFPAFWTLGSDFTLDGSINGDQGDGWPLSGEIDIMESIGDPNFVYETLHYSDTNKPGYTPGADNGKYAGNGKGSKITTPGVVIDGETYHVFGINWSEGKMEWYIDDQIVRSVDYSDDPAAKAALDRPQYIQLNFATGGNWPGDAGSNLAGQTFKVEYAYYAQNQEQKAAAEKYYANTAALNVKDLSMVEGVVPDLLNEATLTAGSELVDLSEYTIDYSIDNEHMFTTNPDLNDNSQSNDQNQTKVECLIDGAASKEKIAKLAPGEYNIHYSAMHDSKPSVRKTAKLTVVEKPLLPS
;
A
#
# COMPACT_ATOMS: atom_id res chain seq x y z
N VAL A 1 11.95 14.57 -0.51
CA VAL A 1 11.96 14.95 0.93
C VAL A 1 10.53 14.94 1.43
N LEU A 2 10.29 14.25 2.53
CA LEU A 2 9.06 14.33 3.30
C LEU A 2 9.37 15.17 4.54
N GLU A 3 8.59 16.21 4.79
CA GLU A 3 8.82 17.19 5.85
C GLU A 3 7.60 17.31 6.75
N VAL A 4 7.84 17.41 8.04
CA VAL A 4 6.82 17.73 9.05
C VAL A 4 6.68 19.24 9.16
N THR A 5 5.46 19.74 9.03
CA THR A 5 5.13 21.16 9.16
C THR A 5 4.02 21.35 10.18
N ASP A 6 3.99 22.53 10.81
CA ASP A 6 2.88 22.88 11.68
C ASP A 6 1.58 22.94 10.89
N ARG A 7 0.52 22.41 11.47
CA ARG A 7 -0.81 22.50 10.89
C ARG A 7 -1.48 23.80 11.29
N ALA A 8 -2.07 24.49 10.32
CA ALA A 8 -2.86 25.68 10.60
C ALA A 8 -4.01 25.37 11.58
N LYS A 9 -4.30 26.28 12.49
CA LYS A 9 -5.34 26.07 13.51
C LYS A 9 -6.72 25.78 12.90
N GLU A 10 -7.03 26.44 11.80
CA GLU A 10 -8.30 26.30 11.08
C GLU A 10 -8.47 24.92 10.44
N SER A 11 -7.37 24.26 10.14
CA SER A 11 -7.35 22.93 9.50
C SER A 11 -7.04 21.82 10.50
N GLN A 12 -7.02 22.11 11.80
CA GLN A 12 -6.76 21.09 12.81
C GLN A 12 -7.87 20.05 12.82
N TYR A 13 -7.50 18.82 12.52
CA TYR A 13 -8.35 17.68 12.64
C TYR A 13 -8.43 17.24 14.09
N LYS A 14 -9.60 16.92 14.56
CA LYS A 14 -9.79 16.25 15.84
C LYS A 14 -10.09 14.79 15.58
N ASN A 15 -9.29 13.92 16.18
CA ASN A 15 -9.61 12.51 16.22
C ASN A 15 -11.06 12.32 16.66
N PRO A 16 -11.88 11.49 15.98
CA PRO A 16 -13.26 11.20 16.38
C PRO A 16 -13.44 10.76 17.83
N ARG A 17 -12.42 10.16 18.44
CA ARG A 17 -12.41 9.81 19.86
C ARG A 17 -12.19 11.01 20.78
N GLY A 18 -11.76 12.14 20.25
CA GLY A 18 -11.52 13.35 21.02
C GLY A 18 -10.31 13.35 21.96
N ASP A 19 -9.52 12.25 21.97
CA ASP A 19 -8.37 12.06 22.85
C ASP A 19 -7.05 12.57 22.27
N ARG A 20 -7.00 12.85 20.97
CA ARG A 20 -5.81 13.35 20.28
C ARG A 20 -6.14 14.46 19.29
N GLN A 21 -5.21 15.36 19.15
CA GLN A 21 -5.27 16.46 18.19
C GLN A 21 -4.19 16.28 17.13
N VAL A 22 -4.56 16.40 15.86
CA VAL A 22 -3.59 16.45 14.76
C VAL A 22 -3.01 17.87 14.71
N ILE A 23 -1.72 17.99 14.99
CA ILE A 23 -1.01 19.28 15.09
C ILE A 23 0.05 19.46 14.00
N TYR A 24 0.37 18.40 13.26
CA TYR A 24 1.34 18.43 12.17
C TYR A 24 0.72 17.98 10.87
N ASN A 25 1.26 18.48 9.76
CA ASN A 25 1.15 17.87 8.45
C ASN A 25 2.44 17.11 8.16
N SER A 26 2.34 16.05 7.37
CA SER A 26 3.47 15.30 6.87
C SER A 26 3.16 14.75 5.47
N GLY A 27 3.98 13.82 4.97
CA GLY A 27 3.85 13.33 3.61
C GLY A 27 3.96 11.82 3.48
N SER A 28 3.37 11.32 2.39
CA SER A 28 3.50 9.94 1.92
C SER A 28 3.60 9.93 0.40
N VAL A 29 4.42 9.04 -0.14
CA VAL A 29 4.48 8.72 -1.57
C VAL A 29 4.45 7.22 -1.76
N ARG A 30 3.73 6.74 -2.77
CA ARG A 30 3.55 5.32 -3.02
C ARG A 30 3.48 4.98 -4.51
N THR A 31 3.81 3.74 -4.84
CA THR A 31 3.71 3.23 -6.21
C THR A 31 2.38 2.52 -6.50
N HIS A 32 1.46 2.49 -5.55
CA HIS A 32 0.16 1.83 -5.68
C HIS A 32 -0.58 2.26 -6.95
N GLY A 33 -1.08 1.27 -7.71
CA GLY A 33 -1.76 1.49 -8.98
C GLY A 33 -0.87 1.98 -10.14
N LYS A 34 0.45 2.09 -9.92
CA LYS A 34 1.43 2.57 -10.92
C LYS A 34 2.49 1.52 -11.22
N GLN A 35 3.09 0.96 -10.17
CA GLN A 35 4.15 -0.04 -10.30
C GLN A 35 4.12 -0.99 -9.11
N ASP A 36 4.00 -2.28 -9.41
CA ASP A 36 4.13 -3.35 -8.44
C ASP A 36 5.48 -4.05 -8.61
N PHE A 37 5.92 -4.67 -7.53
CA PHE A 37 7.20 -5.38 -7.44
C PHE A 37 6.94 -6.79 -6.91
N LEU A 38 7.65 -7.76 -7.44
CA LEU A 38 7.63 -9.13 -6.95
C LEU A 38 9.05 -9.68 -6.99
N PHE A 39 9.56 -10.01 -5.82
CA PHE A 39 10.95 -10.40 -5.59
C PHE A 39 11.96 -9.34 -6.08
N GLY A 40 13.17 -9.45 -5.62
CA GLY A 40 14.24 -8.54 -6.02
C GLY A 40 14.92 -7.87 -4.85
N ARG A 41 15.93 -7.08 -5.18
CA ARG A 41 16.56 -6.13 -4.29
C ARG A 41 15.77 -4.82 -4.36
N ILE A 42 15.27 -4.38 -3.21
CA ILE A 42 14.53 -3.12 -3.06
C ILE A 42 15.25 -2.31 -2.00
N GLU A 43 15.68 -1.09 -2.31
CA GLU A 43 16.41 -0.25 -1.37
C GLU A 43 16.16 1.23 -1.56
N VAL A 44 16.47 1.98 -0.51
CA VAL A 44 16.55 3.44 -0.53
C VAL A 44 17.87 3.89 0.08
N LEU A 45 18.45 4.97 -0.47
CA LEU A 45 19.44 5.76 0.23
C LEU A 45 18.71 6.88 0.94
N ALA A 46 18.71 6.85 2.26
CA ALA A 46 17.89 7.75 3.04
C ALA A 46 18.61 8.28 4.28
N LYS A 47 18.20 9.49 4.67
CA LYS A 47 18.56 10.13 5.92
C LYS A 47 17.31 10.25 6.77
N LEU A 48 17.34 9.65 7.95
CA LEU A 48 16.21 9.57 8.85
C LEU A 48 16.16 10.78 9.79
N PRO A 49 14.97 11.28 10.17
CA PRO A 49 14.83 12.29 11.19
C PRO A 49 15.26 11.77 12.56
N GLU A 50 15.68 12.67 13.42
CA GLU A 50 15.98 12.38 14.81
C GLU A 50 14.81 12.65 15.74
N GLY A 51 14.88 12.04 16.91
CA GLY A 51 14.08 12.38 18.07
C GLY A 51 12.80 11.59 18.23
N GLN A 52 12.33 11.60 19.45
CA GLN A 52 11.12 10.89 19.86
C GLN A 52 9.91 11.34 19.03
N ALA A 53 9.05 10.39 18.74
CA ALA A 53 7.79 10.58 18.02
C ALA A 53 7.93 10.89 16.52
N THR A 54 9.15 10.84 15.94
CA THR A 54 9.32 10.73 14.49
C THR A 54 9.03 9.29 14.08
N PHE A 55 8.35 9.11 12.94
CA PHE A 55 8.01 7.78 12.44
C PHE A 55 8.12 7.72 10.91
N PRO A 56 9.35 7.80 10.37
CA PRO A 56 9.59 7.51 8.96
C PRO A 56 9.48 6.01 8.72
N ALA A 57 8.93 5.63 7.58
CA ALA A 57 8.80 4.26 7.15
C ALA A 57 9.08 4.09 5.64
N PHE A 58 9.76 3.00 5.32
CA PHE A 58 9.95 2.47 3.97
C PHE A 58 9.49 1.01 3.98
N TRP A 59 8.42 0.72 3.29
CA TRP A 59 7.67 -0.51 3.43
C TRP A 59 6.85 -0.84 2.19
N THR A 60 6.24 -2.02 2.18
CA THR A 60 5.41 -2.48 1.08
C THR A 60 4.08 -3.05 1.58
N LEU A 61 3.07 -3.03 0.72
CA LEU A 61 1.80 -3.71 0.91
C LEU A 61 1.42 -4.51 -0.32
N GLY A 62 0.64 -5.57 -0.14
CA GLY A 62 0.06 -6.32 -1.25
C GLY A 62 -0.66 -5.40 -2.23
N SER A 63 -0.40 -5.59 -3.53
CA SER A 63 -0.89 -4.67 -4.58
C SER A 63 -2.40 -4.64 -4.71
N ASP A 64 -3.11 -5.62 -4.16
CA ASP A 64 -4.56 -5.70 -4.11
C ASP A 64 -5.18 -5.04 -2.86
N PHE A 65 -4.37 -4.45 -1.98
CA PHE A 65 -4.83 -3.79 -0.77
C PHE A 65 -4.54 -2.28 -0.80
N THR A 66 -5.48 -1.48 -0.37
CA THR A 66 -5.35 -0.03 -0.28
C THR A 66 -5.56 0.45 1.15
N LEU A 67 -4.53 1.02 1.76
CA LEU A 67 -4.53 1.46 3.16
C LEU A 67 -5.57 2.56 3.45
N ASP A 68 -5.86 3.40 2.48
CA ASP A 68 -6.80 4.51 2.61
C ASP A 68 -8.26 4.14 2.30
N GLY A 69 -8.54 2.85 2.07
CA GLY A 69 -9.87 2.39 1.72
C GLY A 69 -10.39 2.91 0.38
N SER A 70 -9.49 3.33 -0.53
CA SER A 70 -9.85 3.84 -1.85
C SER A 70 -10.51 2.80 -2.75
N ILE A 71 -10.40 1.53 -2.40
CA ILE A 71 -11.12 0.43 -3.03
C ILE A 71 -12.25 0.04 -2.09
N ASN A 72 -13.47 0.37 -2.45
CA ASN A 72 -14.62 0.09 -1.60
C ASN A 72 -15.00 -1.39 -1.63
N GLY A 73 -15.12 -1.97 -0.44
CA GLY A 73 -15.65 -3.31 -0.25
C GLY A 73 -14.72 -4.45 -0.67
N ASP A 74 -13.77 -4.18 -1.56
CA ASP A 74 -12.86 -5.18 -2.09
C ASP A 74 -11.38 -4.81 -1.86
N GLN A 75 -10.93 -5.10 -0.66
CA GLN A 75 -9.55 -4.89 -0.20
C GLN A 75 -8.70 -6.17 -0.35
N GLY A 76 -8.99 -6.99 -1.34
CA GLY A 76 -8.36 -8.28 -1.45
C GLY A 76 -8.75 -9.20 -0.31
N ASP A 77 -7.76 -9.92 0.16
CA ASP A 77 -7.90 -10.75 1.35
C ASP A 77 -7.95 -9.90 2.63
N GLY A 78 -7.78 -8.58 2.51
CA GLY A 78 -7.65 -7.65 3.62
C GLY A 78 -6.27 -7.66 4.25
N TRP A 79 -6.02 -6.70 5.15
CA TRP A 79 -4.81 -6.70 5.96
C TRP A 79 -5.02 -7.60 7.20
N PRO A 80 -4.01 -8.40 7.65
CA PRO A 80 -2.66 -8.56 7.08
C PRO A 80 -2.51 -9.72 6.11
N LEU A 81 -3.60 -10.32 5.61
CA LEU A 81 -3.54 -11.42 4.62
C LEU A 81 -2.96 -10.97 3.27
N SER A 82 -3.12 -9.69 2.92
CA SER A 82 -2.48 -9.06 1.76
C SER A 82 -0.96 -9.02 1.85
N GLY A 83 -0.42 -9.21 3.05
CA GLY A 83 1.02 -9.11 3.34
C GLY A 83 1.52 -7.67 3.43
N GLU A 84 2.40 -7.43 4.40
CA GLU A 84 3.15 -6.19 4.57
C GLU A 84 4.60 -6.52 4.90
N ILE A 85 5.52 -5.82 4.26
CA ILE A 85 6.96 -5.98 4.47
C ILE A 85 7.52 -4.61 4.85
N ASP A 86 7.86 -4.45 6.12
CA ASP A 86 8.54 -3.25 6.57
C ASP A 86 10.03 -3.40 6.35
N ILE A 87 10.54 -2.61 5.41
CA ILE A 87 11.96 -2.64 5.05
C ILE A 87 12.75 -1.82 6.07
N MET A 88 12.19 -0.71 6.49
CA MET A 88 12.75 0.15 7.53
C MET A 88 11.64 0.97 8.17
N GLU A 89 11.54 0.89 9.48
CA GLU A 89 10.78 1.80 10.31
C GLU A 89 11.68 2.37 11.42
N SER A 90 11.49 3.60 11.81
CA SER A 90 12.15 4.21 12.96
C SER A 90 11.14 4.97 13.80
N ILE A 91 11.30 4.92 15.10
CA ILE A 91 10.49 5.67 16.08
C ILE A 91 11.32 6.71 16.84
N GLY A 92 12.44 7.12 16.23
CA GLY A 92 13.35 8.12 16.77
C GLY A 92 14.38 7.55 17.76
N ASP A 93 14.52 6.23 17.90
CA ASP A 93 15.64 5.63 18.62
C ASP A 93 16.88 5.65 17.71
N PRO A 94 17.97 6.28 18.12
CA PRO A 94 19.19 6.36 17.29
C PRO A 94 19.89 5.01 17.13
N ASN A 95 19.52 3.99 17.89
CA ASN A 95 20.17 2.70 17.91
C ASN A 95 19.35 1.57 17.30
N PHE A 96 18.11 1.84 16.89
CA PHE A 96 17.22 0.82 16.35
C PHE A 96 16.50 1.29 15.09
N VAL A 97 16.43 0.38 14.14
CA VAL A 97 15.41 0.36 13.10
C VAL A 97 14.64 -0.95 13.22
N TYR A 98 13.42 -0.95 12.72
CA TYR A 98 12.51 -2.08 12.80
C TYR A 98 12.29 -2.62 11.40
N GLU A 99 12.43 -3.93 11.27
CA GLU A 99 12.09 -4.71 10.08
C GLU A 99 10.99 -5.69 10.47
N THR A 100 9.86 -5.61 9.82
CA THR A 100 8.69 -6.38 10.23
C THR A 100 8.09 -7.13 9.04
N LEU A 101 7.44 -8.24 9.32
CA LEU A 101 6.54 -8.93 8.40
C LEU A 101 5.18 -9.00 9.05
N HIS A 102 4.15 -8.52 8.36
CA HIS A 102 2.77 -8.67 8.80
C HIS A 102 2.04 -9.62 7.86
N TYR A 103 1.52 -10.69 8.41
CA TYR A 103 0.69 -11.66 7.73
C TYR A 103 -0.05 -12.54 8.73
N SER A 104 -1.05 -13.27 8.26
CA SER A 104 -1.83 -14.17 9.10
C SER A 104 -1.79 -15.61 8.60
N ASP A 105 -1.80 -16.52 9.55
CA ASP A 105 -2.15 -17.93 9.32
C ASP A 105 -3.62 -18.15 9.70
N THR A 106 -4.49 -18.29 8.71
CA THR A 106 -5.92 -18.52 8.89
C THR A 106 -6.23 -19.90 9.47
N ASN A 107 -5.29 -20.83 9.38
CA ASN A 107 -5.41 -22.18 9.92
C ASN A 107 -5.00 -22.27 11.40
N LYS A 108 -4.47 -21.18 11.96
CA LYS A 108 -4.06 -21.13 13.36
C LYS A 108 -5.27 -21.21 14.27
N PRO A 109 -5.27 -22.11 15.28
CA PRO A 109 -6.38 -22.21 16.23
C PRO A 109 -6.67 -20.86 16.90
N GLY A 110 -7.93 -20.43 16.84
CA GLY A 110 -8.34 -19.14 17.39
C GLY A 110 -8.08 -17.94 16.45
N TYR A 111 -7.85 -18.19 15.17
CA TYR A 111 -7.78 -17.12 14.18
C TYR A 111 -9.05 -16.24 14.23
N THR A 112 -8.84 -14.96 14.16
CA THR A 112 -9.88 -13.93 13.96
C THR A 112 -9.50 -13.05 12.78
N PRO A 113 -10.47 -12.59 11.96
CA PRO A 113 -10.18 -11.68 10.87
C PRO A 113 -9.38 -10.45 11.34
N GLY A 114 -8.37 -10.04 10.58
CA GLY A 114 -7.48 -8.94 10.95
C GLY A 114 -6.36 -9.28 11.96
N ALA A 115 -6.30 -10.53 12.42
CA ALA A 115 -5.24 -10.93 13.35
C ALA A 115 -3.89 -11.11 12.64
N ASP A 116 -2.89 -10.36 13.07
CA ASP A 116 -1.49 -10.55 12.69
C ASP A 116 -0.88 -11.65 13.58
N ASN A 117 -0.83 -12.88 13.08
CA ASN A 117 -0.53 -14.06 13.86
C ASN A 117 0.42 -15.06 13.20
N GLY A 118 1.02 -14.69 12.08
CA GLY A 118 1.97 -15.52 11.35
C GLY A 118 3.19 -15.90 12.21
N LYS A 119 3.85 -16.98 11.86
CA LYS A 119 5.04 -17.48 12.58
C LYS A 119 6.18 -16.45 12.61
N TYR A 120 6.33 -15.71 11.53
CA TYR A 120 7.36 -14.68 11.36
C TYR A 120 6.78 -13.26 11.49
N ALA A 121 5.46 -13.13 11.69
CA ALA A 121 4.83 -11.86 11.98
C ALA A 121 5.53 -11.28 13.21
N GLY A 122 6.08 -10.11 13.05
CA GLY A 122 6.89 -9.51 14.09
C GLY A 122 6.07 -8.47 14.84
N ASN A 123 5.93 -8.64 16.11
CA ASN A 123 5.59 -7.55 17.01
C ASN A 123 6.86 -6.70 17.21
N GLY A 124 7.25 -5.91 16.18
CA GLY A 124 8.31 -4.93 16.30
C GLY A 124 9.64 -5.49 16.85
N LYS A 125 10.13 -6.57 16.29
CA LYS A 125 11.50 -7.01 16.59
C LYS A 125 12.45 -6.12 15.80
N GLY A 126 12.78 -4.97 16.40
CA GLY A 126 13.80 -4.11 15.86
C GLY A 126 15.14 -4.80 15.85
N SER A 127 15.88 -4.62 14.79
CA SER A 127 17.30 -4.90 14.79
C SER A 127 18.01 -3.74 15.47
N LYS A 128 18.71 -4.06 16.56
CA LYS A 128 19.68 -3.10 17.10
C LYS A 128 20.69 -2.82 16.01
N ILE A 129 20.91 -1.54 15.72
CA ILE A 129 21.95 -1.13 14.79
C ILE A 129 23.30 -1.51 15.42
N THR A 130 23.81 -2.67 15.04
CA THR A 130 25.12 -3.17 15.46
C THR A 130 26.17 -2.97 14.37
N THR A 131 25.75 -2.48 13.20
CA THR A 131 26.64 -2.22 12.07
C THR A 131 27.53 -1.03 12.41
N PRO A 132 28.87 -1.21 12.46
CA PRO A 132 29.77 -0.11 12.74
C PRO A 132 29.61 1.02 11.74
N GLY A 133 29.45 2.25 12.22
CA GLY A 133 29.29 3.44 11.39
C GLY A 133 27.87 3.80 11.02
N VAL A 134 26.88 2.97 11.35
CA VAL A 134 25.47 3.33 11.19
C VAL A 134 25.02 4.09 12.42
N VAL A 135 24.61 5.34 12.20
CA VAL A 135 24.06 6.23 13.24
C VAL A 135 22.86 6.97 12.66
N ILE A 136 21.75 6.93 13.38
CA ILE A 136 20.59 7.77 13.06
C ILE A 136 20.78 9.10 13.77
N ASP A 137 21.39 10.06 13.07
CA ASP A 137 21.80 11.36 13.59
C ASP A 137 21.16 12.55 12.86
N GLY A 138 20.16 12.27 12.02
CA GLY A 138 19.52 13.29 11.19
C GLY A 138 20.41 13.88 10.08
N GLU A 139 21.67 13.47 9.97
CA GLU A 139 22.65 14.04 9.04
C GLU A 139 23.23 12.99 8.07
N THR A 140 23.40 11.76 8.53
CA THR A 140 24.04 10.69 7.76
C THR A 140 23.02 9.94 6.90
N TYR A 141 23.39 9.69 5.64
CA TYR A 141 22.63 8.82 4.74
C TYR A 141 23.08 7.38 4.89
N HIS A 142 22.11 6.49 4.92
CA HIS A 142 22.31 5.05 4.93
C HIS A 142 21.46 4.36 3.87
N VAL A 143 21.93 3.23 3.36
CA VAL A 143 21.16 2.36 2.50
C VAL A 143 20.35 1.41 3.38
N PHE A 144 19.02 1.45 3.25
CA PHE A 144 18.10 0.49 3.86
C PHE A 144 17.47 -0.35 2.76
N GLY A 145 17.52 -1.67 2.88
CA GLY A 145 16.97 -2.49 1.81
C GLY A 145 16.68 -3.94 2.21
N ILE A 146 16.04 -4.62 1.27
CA ILE A 146 15.80 -6.06 1.31
C ILE A 146 16.36 -6.73 0.07
N ASN A 147 16.75 -7.98 0.22
CA ASN A 147 16.93 -8.95 -0.85
C ASN A 147 15.83 -10.01 -0.69
N TRP A 148 14.81 -9.92 -1.53
CA TRP A 148 13.59 -10.71 -1.43
C TRP A 148 13.55 -11.76 -2.54
N SER A 149 13.48 -13.02 -2.16
CA SER A 149 13.33 -14.18 -3.04
C SER A 149 12.13 -15.01 -2.63
N GLU A 150 11.66 -15.91 -3.49
CA GLU A 150 10.57 -16.83 -3.15
C GLU A 150 10.88 -17.57 -1.84
N GLY A 151 10.03 -17.39 -0.83
CA GLY A 151 10.16 -18.04 0.47
C GLY A 151 11.29 -17.53 1.38
N LYS A 152 12.01 -16.46 0.99
CA LYS A 152 13.14 -15.95 1.75
C LYS A 152 13.30 -14.45 1.64
N MET A 153 13.68 -13.82 2.74
CA MET A 153 13.94 -12.38 2.80
C MET A 153 15.13 -12.06 3.70
N GLU A 154 15.99 -11.15 3.23
CA GLU A 154 17.13 -10.64 3.96
C GLU A 154 17.08 -9.12 3.99
N TRP A 155 17.13 -8.53 5.17
CA TRP A 155 17.26 -7.08 5.35
C TRP A 155 18.70 -6.70 5.52
N TYR A 156 19.08 -5.56 4.99
CA TYR A 156 20.43 -5.02 5.12
C TYR A 156 20.43 -3.52 5.34
N ILE A 157 21.47 -3.06 6.02
CA ILE A 157 21.83 -1.66 6.18
C ILE A 157 23.26 -1.51 5.70
N ASP A 158 23.51 -0.60 4.75
CA ASP A 158 24.86 -0.36 4.18
C ASP A 158 25.56 -1.67 3.76
N ASP A 159 24.86 -2.53 3.01
CA ASP A 159 25.33 -3.86 2.57
C ASP A 159 25.59 -4.89 3.68
N GLN A 160 25.29 -4.58 4.93
CA GLN A 160 25.37 -5.54 6.04
C GLN A 160 24.02 -6.16 6.31
N ILE A 161 23.89 -7.49 6.20
CA ILE A 161 22.66 -8.20 6.53
C ILE A 161 22.40 -8.08 8.03
N VAL A 162 21.27 -7.50 8.40
CA VAL A 162 20.85 -7.29 9.78
C VAL A 162 19.78 -8.29 10.22
N ARG A 163 19.02 -8.83 9.28
CA ARG A 163 17.98 -9.84 9.52
C ARG A 163 17.85 -10.77 8.33
N SER A 164 17.58 -12.05 8.60
CA SER A 164 17.20 -13.04 7.58
C SER A 164 16.01 -13.85 8.06
N VAL A 165 15.06 -14.10 7.18
CA VAL A 165 13.91 -14.97 7.42
C VAL A 165 13.78 -15.94 6.25
N ASP A 166 13.76 -17.21 6.56
CA ASP A 166 13.40 -18.29 5.63
C ASP A 166 11.98 -18.75 6.01
N TYR A 167 11.02 -18.48 5.12
CA TYR A 167 9.62 -18.84 5.28
C TYR A 167 9.14 -19.81 4.19
N SER A 168 10.09 -20.50 3.53
CA SER A 168 9.81 -21.45 2.45
C SER A 168 8.88 -22.60 2.87
N ASP A 169 8.90 -22.95 4.16
CA ASP A 169 8.05 -23.99 4.75
C ASP A 169 6.73 -23.47 5.33
N ASP A 170 6.47 -22.15 5.24
CA ASP A 170 5.26 -21.52 5.79
C ASP A 170 4.30 -21.12 4.65
N PRO A 171 3.25 -21.94 4.36
CA PRO A 171 2.31 -21.62 3.29
C PRO A 171 1.57 -20.29 3.49
N ALA A 172 1.29 -19.91 4.75
CA ALA A 172 0.60 -18.65 5.04
C ALA A 172 1.51 -17.45 4.75
N ALA A 173 2.79 -17.52 5.13
CA ALA A 173 3.77 -16.51 4.79
C ALA A 173 3.94 -16.39 3.27
N LYS A 174 4.08 -17.52 2.57
CA LYS A 174 4.21 -17.52 1.10
C LYS A 174 2.99 -16.90 0.43
N ALA A 175 1.78 -17.24 0.87
CA ALA A 175 0.56 -16.68 0.30
C ALA A 175 0.48 -15.16 0.44
N ALA A 176 0.93 -14.61 1.55
CA ALA A 176 0.89 -13.19 1.84
C ALA A 176 2.10 -12.42 1.27
N LEU A 177 3.30 -13.01 1.33
CA LEU A 177 4.55 -12.30 1.06
C LEU A 177 5.15 -12.60 -0.32
N ASP A 178 4.87 -13.76 -0.93
CA ASP A 178 5.33 -14.12 -2.28
C ASP A 178 4.31 -13.69 -3.35
N ARG A 179 3.86 -12.43 -3.28
CA ARG A 179 2.88 -11.83 -4.19
C ARG A 179 3.28 -10.40 -4.53
N PRO A 180 2.77 -9.82 -5.64
CA PRO A 180 3.09 -8.45 -6.00
C PRO A 180 2.77 -7.47 -4.87
N GLN A 181 3.69 -6.55 -4.63
CA GLN A 181 3.62 -5.54 -3.58
C GLN A 181 3.88 -4.15 -4.18
N TYR A 182 3.24 -3.12 -3.66
CA TYR A 182 3.64 -1.75 -3.95
C TYR A 182 4.50 -1.17 -2.84
N ILE A 183 5.35 -0.21 -3.18
CA ILE A 183 6.25 0.47 -2.26
C ILE A 183 5.56 1.72 -1.70
N GLN A 184 5.78 1.96 -0.42
CA GLN A 184 5.36 3.17 0.27
C GLN A 184 6.50 3.77 1.08
N LEU A 185 6.60 5.09 1.03
CA LEU A 185 7.47 5.92 1.84
C LEU A 185 6.59 6.95 2.54
N ASN A 186 6.64 7.00 3.85
CA ASN A 186 5.92 8.02 4.60
C ASN A 186 6.71 8.51 5.80
N PHE A 187 6.32 9.67 6.29
CA PHE A 187 6.84 10.22 7.53
C PHE A 187 5.66 10.57 8.44
N ALA A 188 5.27 9.64 9.29
CA ALA A 188 4.27 9.86 10.33
C ALA A 188 4.89 10.49 11.58
N THR A 189 4.07 11.08 12.44
CA THR A 189 4.50 11.69 13.70
C THR A 189 3.54 11.33 14.82
N GLY A 190 4.09 11.02 15.98
CA GLY A 190 3.30 10.65 17.14
C GLY A 190 2.54 9.35 16.98
N GLY A 191 1.83 8.95 17.97
CA GLY A 191 1.03 7.73 17.97
C GLY A 191 1.27 6.86 19.20
N ASN A 192 0.65 5.67 19.23
CA ASN A 192 0.79 4.77 20.36
C ASN A 192 2.21 4.22 20.50
N TRP A 193 2.84 3.92 19.38
CA TRP A 193 4.16 3.32 19.34
C TRP A 193 5.30 4.33 19.39
N PRO A 194 5.36 5.38 18.53
CA PRO A 194 6.44 6.36 18.59
C PRO A 194 6.28 7.35 19.76
N GLY A 195 5.14 7.37 20.45
CA GLY A 195 4.86 8.26 21.57
C GLY A 195 4.24 9.59 21.15
N ASP A 196 4.05 10.48 22.11
CA ASP A 196 3.42 11.77 21.88
C ASP A 196 4.34 12.68 21.05
N ALA A 197 3.79 13.30 20.01
CA ALA A 197 4.54 14.13 19.08
C ALA A 197 5.10 15.44 19.70
N GLY A 198 4.58 15.88 20.83
CA GLY A 198 5.04 17.12 21.46
C GLY A 198 4.88 18.33 20.54
N SER A 199 5.69 19.37 20.77
CA SER A 199 5.57 20.65 20.07
C SER A 199 6.74 21.02 19.14
N ASN A 200 7.70 20.11 18.92
CA ASN A 200 8.99 20.47 18.30
C ASN A 200 9.37 19.61 17.09
N LEU A 201 8.40 19.03 16.36
CA LEU A 201 8.70 18.20 15.21
C LEU A 201 8.68 18.96 13.87
N ALA A 202 8.12 20.17 13.82
CA ALA A 202 8.14 20.98 12.60
C ALA A 202 9.56 21.23 12.11
N GLY A 203 9.79 21.02 10.81
CA GLY A 203 11.11 21.11 10.19
C GLY A 203 11.90 19.81 10.18
N GLN A 204 11.44 18.77 10.88
CA GLN A 204 12.03 17.43 10.75
C GLN A 204 11.78 16.87 9.35
N THR A 205 12.77 16.19 8.81
CA THR A 205 12.71 15.69 7.43
C THR A 205 13.14 14.22 7.32
N PHE A 206 12.40 13.46 6.53
CA PHE A 206 12.84 12.19 5.99
C PHE A 206 13.29 12.43 4.55
N LYS A 207 14.59 12.30 4.30
CA LYS A 207 15.18 12.57 2.99
C LYS A 207 15.56 11.28 2.31
N VAL A 208 15.03 11.06 1.13
CA VAL A 208 15.36 9.93 0.27
C VAL A 208 16.05 10.48 -0.97
N GLU A 209 17.27 10.00 -1.23
CA GLU A 209 18.08 10.42 -2.38
C GLU A 209 17.69 9.60 -3.61
N TYR A 210 17.54 8.29 -3.44
CA TYR A 210 17.02 7.40 -4.47
C TYR A 210 16.23 6.24 -3.86
N ALA A 211 15.36 5.64 -4.69
CA ALA A 211 14.81 4.32 -4.51
C ALA A 211 15.26 3.45 -5.68
N TYR A 212 15.67 2.22 -5.40
CA TYR A 212 16.25 1.31 -6.38
C TYR A 212 15.58 -0.05 -6.33
N TYR A 213 15.36 -0.63 -7.50
CA TYR A 213 14.86 -1.99 -7.66
C TYR A 213 15.66 -2.73 -8.73
N ALA A 214 16.06 -3.98 -8.42
CA ALA A 214 16.67 -4.89 -9.38
C ALA A 214 16.35 -6.34 -9.04
N GLN A 215 16.40 -7.19 -10.06
CA GLN A 215 16.27 -8.64 -9.90
C GLN A 215 17.50 -9.34 -10.45
N ASN A 216 17.96 -10.38 -9.76
CA ASN A 216 18.85 -11.37 -10.34
C ASN A 216 18.07 -12.36 -11.21
N GLN A 217 18.74 -13.28 -11.87
CA GLN A 217 18.11 -14.24 -12.79
C GLN A 217 17.11 -15.16 -12.09
N GLU A 218 17.40 -15.59 -10.86
CA GLU A 218 16.53 -16.49 -10.08
C GLU A 218 15.26 -15.77 -9.64
N GLN A 219 15.38 -14.56 -9.13
CA GLN A 219 14.25 -13.70 -8.72
C GLN A 219 13.36 -13.38 -9.92
N LYS A 220 13.97 -13.06 -11.06
CA LYS A 220 13.24 -12.80 -12.30
C LYS A 220 12.48 -14.02 -12.78
N ALA A 221 13.12 -15.20 -12.79
CA ALA A 221 12.48 -16.44 -13.19
C ALA A 221 11.33 -16.85 -12.24
N ALA A 222 11.50 -16.62 -10.93
CA ALA A 222 10.43 -16.85 -9.96
C ALA A 222 9.24 -15.92 -10.16
N ALA A 223 9.48 -14.64 -10.42
CA ALA A 223 8.43 -13.67 -10.74
C ALA A 223 7.71 -14.03 -12.05
N GLU A 224 8.46 -14.37 -13.11
CA GLU A 224 7.88 -14.81 -14.39
C GLU A 224 7.01 -16.05 -14.21
N LYS A 225 7.46 -17.02 -13.41
CA LYS A 225 6.68 -18.21 -13.06
C LYS A 225 5.41 -17.86 -12.29
N TYR A 226 5.49 -16.93 -11.34
CA TYR A 226 4.31 -16.45 -10.62
C TYR A 226 3.28 -15.87 -11.59
N TYR A 227 3.70 -14.91 -12.41
CA TYR A 227 2.81 -14.26 -13.38
C TYR A 227 2.28 -15.24 -14.46
N ALA A 228 3.08 -16.22 -14.86
CA ALA A 228 2.63 -17.26 -15.78
C ALA A 228 1.52 -18.16 -15.19
N ASN A 229 1.48 -18.32 -13.88
CA ASN A 229 0.49 -19.15 -13.19
C ASN A 229 -0.66 -18.35 -12.56
N THR A 230 -0.56 -17.03 -12.57
CA THR A 230 -1.57 -16.14 -12.00
C THR A 230 -2.24 -15.37 -13.11
N ALA A 231 -3.56 -15.34 -13.09
CA ALA A 231 -4.30 -14.54 -14.06
C ALA A 231 -4.00 -13.04 -13.86
N ALA A 232 -3.91 -12.29 -14.93
CA ALA A 232 -3.75 -10.85 -14.92
C ALA A 232 -4.87 -10.19 -15.72
N LEU A 233 -5.62 -9.28 -15.09
CA LEU A 233 -6.65 -8.49 -15.75
C LEU A 233 -6.00 -7.28 -16.43
N ASN A 234 -6.19 -7.16 -17.73
CA ASN A 234 -5.74 -6.02 -18.51
C ASN A 234 -6.95 -5.18 -18.90
N VAL A 235 -6.94 -3.94 -18.49
CA VAL A 235 -7.97 -2.94 -18.81
C VAL A 235 -7.28 -1.69 -19.31
N LYS A 236 -7.98 -0.89 -20.10
CA LYS A 236 -7.49 0.40 -20.61
C LYS A 236 -8.15 1.55 -19.89
N ASP A 237 -7.47 2.68 -19.90
CA ASP A 237 -8.08 3.95 -19.53
C ASP A 237 -9.25 4.26 -20.47
N LEU A 238 -10.33 4.77 -19.90
CA LEU A 238 -11.56 5.05 -20.61
C LEU A 238 -11.86 6.55 -20.61
N SER A 239 -12.59 6.98 -21.62
CA SER A 239 -13.12 8.33 -21.71
C SER A 239 -14.60 8.27 -22.07
N MET A 240 -15.40 9.11 -21.45
CA MET A 240 -16.84 9.22 -21.77
C MET A 240 -17.28 10.67 -21.83
N VAL A 241 -18.32 10.93 -22.62
CA VAL A 241 -19.05 12.17 -22.56
C VAL A 241 -20.10 12.05 -21.45
N GLU A 242 -20.28 13.13 -20.68
CA GLU A 242 -21.29 13.19 -19.62
C GLU A 242 -22.64 12.64 -20.09
N GLY A 243 -23.19 11.70 -19.35
CA GLY A 243 -24.43 11.01 -19.66
C GLY A 243 -24.32 9.81 -20.62
N VAL A 244 -23.16 9.55 -21.21
CA VAL A 244 -22.97 8.43 -22.16
C VAL A 244 -21.99 7.42 -21.60
N VAL A 245 -22.50 6.34 -21.00
CA VAL A 245 -21.70 5.30 -20.37
C VAL A 245 -21.08 4.39 -21.42
N PRO A 246 -19.73 4.25 -21.48
CA PRO A 246 -19.08 3.30 -22.35
C PRO A 246 -19.27 1.86 -21.87
N ASP A 247 -18.88 0.90 -22.70
CA ASP A 247 -18.66 -0.44 -22.21
C ASP A 247 -17.37 -0.46 -21.37
N LEU A 248 -17.52 -0.65 -20.06
CA LEU A 248 -16.42 -0.62 -19.10
C LEU A 248 -15.44 -1.78 -19.28
N LEU A 249 -15.88 -2.87 -19.92
CA LEU A 249 -15.07 -4.03 -20.22
C LEU A 249 -14.58 -4.04 -21.68
N ASN A 250 -14.78 -2.95 -22.41
CA ASN A 250 -14.30 -2.85 -23.79
C ASN A 250 -12.78 -3.09 -23.84
N GLU A 251 -12.39 -4.08 -24.65
CA GLU A 251 -11.00 -4.52 -24.80
C GLU A 251 -10.37 -5.06 -23.49
N ALA A 252 -11.14 -5.32 -22.46
CA ALA A 252 -10.64 -6.01 -21.28
C ALA A 252 -10.24 -7.45 -21.63
N THR A 253 -9.08 -7.87 -21.16
CA THR A 253 -8.59 -9.24 -21.33
C THR A 253 -8.07 -9.78 -20.01
N LEU A 254 -8.24 -11.07 -19.82
CA LEU A 254 -7.65 -11.82 -18.73
C LEU A 254 -6.58 -12.74 -19.28
N THR A 255 -5.39 -12.71 -18.71
CA THR A 255 -4.28 -13.57 -19.14
C THR A 255 -3.73 -14.36 -17.97
N ALA A 256 -3.30 -15.59 -18.23
CA ALA A 256 -2.43 -16.37 -17.34
C ALA A 256 -1.11 -16.58 -18.09
N GLY A 257 -0.08 -15.82 -17.71
CA GLY A 257 1.13 -15.73 -18.52
C GLY A 257 0.84 -15.10 -19.89
N SER A 258 1.16 -15.83 -20.96
CA SER A 258 0.88 -15.43 -22.35
C SER A 258 -0.46 -15.93 -22.89
N GLU A 259 -1.18 -16.76 -22.15
CA GLU A 259 -2.44 -17.35 -22.59
C GLU A 259 -3.62 -16.47 -22.21
N LEU A 260 -4.56 -16.29 -23.15
CA LEU A 260 -5.83 -15.63 -22.87
C LEU A 260 -6.74 -16.61 -22.12
N VAL A 261 -7.32 -16.12 -21.04
CA VAL A 261 -8.33 -16.82 -20.24
C VAL A 261 -9.70 -16.25 -20.60
N ASP A 262 -10.71 -17.11 -20.64
CA ASP A 262 -12.07 -16.67 -20.91
C ASP A 262 -12.60 -15.83 -19.73
N LEU A 263 -12.89 -14.55 -19.98
CA LEU A 263 -13.47 -13.63 -18.99
C LEU A 263 -14.80 -14.15 -18.43
N SER A 264 -15.54 -14.98 -19.18
CA SER A 264 -16.80 -15.53 -18.73
C SER A 264 -16.69 -16.54 -17.59
N GLU A 265 -15.48 -17.05 -17.31
CA GLU A 265 -15.20 -17.88 -16.14
C GLU A 265 -15.12 -17.07 -14.83
N TYR A 266 -15.04 -15.75 -14.93
CA TYR A 266 -14.89 -14.84 -13.80
C TYR A 266 -16.10 -13.93 -13.64
N THR A 267 -16.44 -13.66 -12.41
CA THR A 267 -17.34 -12.54 -12.09
C THR A 267 -16.52 -11.26 -12.03
N ILE A 268 -16.86 -10.30 -12.88
CA ILE A 268 -16.19 -8.99 -12.89
C ILE A 268 -17.06 -7.99 -12.15
N ASP A 269 -16.53 -7.46 -11.08
CA ASP A 269 -17.11 -6.34 -10.34
C ASP A 269 -16.24 -5.09 -10.48
N TYR A 270 -16.78 -3.92 -10.18
CA TYR A 270 -16.02 -2.68 -10.22
C TYR A 270 -16.56 -1.66 -9.23
N SER A 271 -15.68 -0.75 -8.85
CA SER A 271 -16.03 0.46 -8.11
C SER A 271 -15.39 1.68 -8.76
N ILE A 272 -15.96 2.86 -8.56
CA ILE A 272 -15.45 4.12 -9.11
C ILE A 272 -15.32 5.14 -8.00
N ASP A 273 -14.14 5.72 -7.89
CA ASP A 273 -13.85 6.83 -6.99
C ASP A 273 -13.21 8.03 -7.71
N ASN A 274 -13.08 9.12 -6.99
CA ASN A 274 -12.35 10.30 -7.43
C ASN A 274 -11.19 10.54 -6.48
N GLU A 275 -9.96 10.60 -6.99
CA GLU A 275 -8.75 10.84 -6.20
C GLU A 275 -8.85 12.08 -5.29
N HIS A 276 -9.66 13.06 -5.66
CA HIS A 276 -9.85 14.28 -4.86
C HIS A 276 -10.73 14.07 -3.62
N MET A 277 -11.50 12.99 -3.53
CA MET A 277 -12.31 12.71 -2.35
C MET A 277 -11.47 12.42 -1.11
N PHE A 278 -10.28 11.88 -1.29
CA PHE A 278 -9.38 11.52 -0.19
C PHE A 278 -8.71 12.72 0.48
N THR A 279 -8.56 13.83 -0.22
CA THR A 279 -7.89 15.02 0.30
C THR A 279 -8.80 15.92 1.12
N THR A 280 -10.11 15.75 1.03
CA THR A 280 -11.11 16.68 1.58
C THR A 280 -11.92 16.13 2.75
N ASN A 281 -11.91 14.81 2.97
CA ASN A 281 -12.62 14.24 4.11
C ASN A 281 -11.65 14.10 5.31
N PRO A 282 -11.76 14.98 6.32
CA PRO A 282 -10.89 14.93 7.49
C PRO A 282 -11.09 13.68 8.35
N ASP A 283 -12.21 12.96 8.18
CA ASP A 283 -12.54 11.78 8.97
C ASP A 283 -11.84 10.50 8.47
N LEU A 284 -11.20 10.55 7.29
CA LEU A 284 -10.54 9.41 6.69
C LEU A 284 -9.13 9.13 7.22
N ASN A 285 -8.56 10.03 8.01
CA ASN A 285 -7.18 9.94 8.48
C ASN A 285 -7.01 9.40 9.91
N ASP A 286 -8.04 8.76 10.48
CA ASP A 286 -7.89 8.16 11.81
C ASP A 286 -7.36 6.72 11.73
N ASN A 287 -6.09 6.58 11.35
CA ASN A 287 -5.35 5.33 11.45
C ASN A 287 -4.90 4.99 12.88
N SER A 288 -5.48 5.60 13.92
CA SER A 288 -5.12 5.32 15.31
C SER A 288 -5.62 3.97 15.83
N GLN A 289 -6.25 3.17 14.97
CA GLN A 289 -6.70 1.82 15.32
C GLN A 289 -6.06 0.82 14.35
N SER A 290 -5.11 0.10 14.85
CA SER A 290 -4.67 -1.19 14.30
C SER A 290 -5.75 -2.28 14.36
N ASN A 291 -7.00 -1.91 14.45
CA ASN A 291 -8.14 -2.81 14.38
C ASN A 291 -8.98 -2.41 13.17
N ASP A 292 -8.94 -3.23 12.15
CA ASP A 292 -9.64 -3.16 10.86
C ASP A 292 -11.14 -2.82 10.89
N GLN A 293 -11.72 -2.65 12.04
CA GLN A 293 -13.16 -2.45 12.17
C GLN A 293 -13.59 -0.99 12.07
N ASN A 294 -12.64 -0.05 11.97
CA ASN A 294 -12.92 1.39 11.94
C ASN A 294 -12.21 2.13 10.79
N GLN A 295 -11.80 1.44 9.74
CA GLN A 295 -11.50 2.13 8.49
C GLN A 295 -12.80 2.82 8.07
N THR A 296 -12.79 4.15 8.14
CA THR A 296 -13.89 4.93 7.58
C THR A 296 -13.96 4.58 6.11
N LYS A 297 -14.98 3.82 5.71
CA LYS A 297 -15.15 3.46 4.31
C LYS A 297 -15.20 4.73 3.51
N VAL A 298 -14.27 4.91 2.60
CA VAL A 298 -14.43 5.88 1.54
C VAL A 298 -15.67 5.46 0.79
N GLU A 299 -16.69 6.31 0.75
CA GLU A 299 -17.82 6.03 -0.11
C GLU A 299 -17.33 6.09 -1.54
N CYS A 300 -17.17 4.92 -2.16
CA CYS A 300 -17.07 4.87 -3.60
C CYS A 300 -18.30 5.51 -4.21
N LEU A 301 -18.11 6.32 -5.21
CA LEU A 301 -19.22 6.94 -5.93
C LEU A 301 -20.11 5.88 -6.56
N ILE A 302 -19.53 4.75 -6.93
CA ILE A 302 -20.21 3.64 -7.56
C ILE A 302 -19.60 2.31 -7.13
N ASP A 303 -20.45 1.42 -6.60
CA ASP A 303 -20.14 0.04 -6.30
C ASP A 303 -20.77 -0.91 -7.30
N GLY A 304 -19.97 -1.85 -7.80
CA GLY A 304 -20.45 -3.01 -8.55
C GLY A 304 -21.10 -2.74 -9.89
N ALA A 305 -21.42 -3.83 -10.59
CA ALA A 305 -22.01 -3.83 -11.92
C ALA A 305 -23.39 -3.12 -12.00
N ALA A 306 -23.94 -2.70 -10.90
CA ALA A 306 -25.36 -2.40 -10.77
C ALA A 306 -25.78 -1.07 -11.31
N SER A 307 -24.93 -0.20 -11.91
CA SER A 307 -25.57 1.02 -12.40
C SER A 307 -24.81 1.85 -13.42
N LYS A 308 -25.00 1.49 -14.67
CA LYS A 308 -24.82 2.43 -15.78
C LYS A 308 -25.52 3.78 -15.51
N GLU A 309 -26.63 3.78 -14.77
CA GLU A 309 -27.34 5.00 -14.37
C GLU A 309 -26.56 5.89 -13.39
N LYS A 310 -25.79 5.31 -12.48
CA LYS A 310 -24.93 6.08 -11.58
C LYS A 310 -23.71 6.64 -12.33
N ILE A 311 -23.09 5.84 -13.19
CA ILE A 311 -21.95 6.28 -14.02
C ILE A 311 -22.37 7.44 -14.93
N ALA A 312 -23.57 7.36 -15.53
CA ALA A 312 -24.10 8.43 -16.36
C ALA A 312 -24.27 9.78 -15.63
N LYS A 313 -24.31 9.76 -14.31
CA LYS A 313 -24.46 10.96 -13.46
C LYS A 313 -23.13 11.54 -12.97
N LEU A 314 -22.00 10.93 -13.32
CA LEU A 314 -20.69 11.47 -12.97
C LEU A 314 -20.50 12.84 -13.64
N ALA A 315 -20.08 13.82 -12.85
CA ALA A 315 -19.71 15.13 -13.36
C ALA A 315 -18.42 15.05 -14.19
N PRO A 316 -18.17 16.03 -15.07
CA PRO A 316 -16.88 16.11 -15.76
C PRO A 316 -15.71 16.10 -14.77
N GLY A 317 -14.69 15.27 -15.04
CA GLY A 317 -13.54 15.08 -14.15
C GLY A 317 -12.80 13.78 -14.42
N GLU A 318 -11.77 13.53 -13.60
CA GLU A 318 -10.99 12.29 -13.61
C GLU A 318 -11.39 11.40 -12.44
N TYR A 319 -11.54 10.11 -12.72
CA TYR A 319 -11.97 9.09 -11.78
C TYR A 319 -11.08 7.86 -11.92
N ASN A 320 -11.03 7.04 -10.86
CA ASN A 320 -10.44 5.71 -10.91
C ASN A 320 -11.56 4.67 -11.02
N ILE A 321 -11.37 3.70 -11.90
CA ILE A 321 -12.19 2.49 -11.95
C ILE A 321 -11.34 1.35 -11.41
N HIS A 322 -11.81 0.71 -10.35
CA HIS A 322 -11.20 -0.46 -9.74
C HIS A 322 -11.97 -1.71 -10.14
N TYR A 323 -11.36 -2.52 -10.96
CA TYR A 323 -11.93 -3.79 -11.42
C TYR A 323 -11.48 -4.93 -10.53
N SER A 324 -12.39 -5.85 -10.25
CA SER A 324 -12.15 -7.08 -9.53
C SER A 324 -12.70 -8.26 -10.33
N ALA A 325 -11.82 -9.14 -10.77
CA ALA A 325 -12.18 -10.40 -11.42
C ALA A 325 -12.12 -11.53 -10.38
N MET A 326 -13.25 -12.12 -10.05
CA MET A 326 -13.39 -13.12 -9.01
C MET A 326 -13.71 -14.49 -9.63
N HIS A 327 -13.14 -15.54 -9.05
CA HIS A 327 -13.38 -16.93 -9.44
C HIS A 327 -13.47 -17.79 -8.19
N ASP A 328 -14.37 -18.78 -8.19
CA ASP A 328 -14.65 -19.61 -7.01
C ASP A 328 -13.45 -20.41 -6.49
N SER A 329 -12.47 -20.72 -7.35
CA SER A 329 -11.33 -21.57 -7.01
C SER A 329 -9.97 -21.00 -7.36
N LYS A 330 -9.89 -19.72 -7.77
CA LYS A 330 -8.64 -19.05 -8.14
C LYS A 330 -8.57 -17.71 -7.39
N PRO A 331 -7.38 -17.19 -7.10
CA PRO A 331 -7.25 -15.87 -6.49
C PRO A 331 -7.93 -14.78 -7.32
N SER A 332 -8.54 -13.82 -6.65
CA SER A 332 -9.10 -12.64 -7.30
C SER A 332 -8.00 -11.82 -7.97
N VAL A 333 -8.33 -11.24 -9.11
CA VAL A 333 -7.42 -10.40 -9.89
C VAL A 333 -7.98 -8.99 -9.94
N ARG A 334 -7.16 -8.00 -9.62
CA ARG A 334 -7.57 -6.59 -9.56
C ARG A 334 -6.78 -5.74 -10.51
N LYS A 335 -7.42 -4.69 -11.03
CA LYS A 335 -6.77 -3.69 -11.86
C LYS A 335 -7.50 -2.36 -11.73
N THR A 336 -6.73 -1.30 -11.68
CA THR A 336 -7.25 0.07 -11.73
C THR A 336 -6.96 0.69 -13.09
N ALA A 337 -7.95 1.38 -13.65
CA ALA A 337 -7.84 2.20 -14.84
C ALA A 337 -8.39 3.60 -14.57
N LYS A 338 -8.07 4.58 -15.42
CA LYS A 338 -8.66 5.92 -15.35
C LYS A 338 -9.93 5.99 -16.18
N LEU A 339 -10.91 6.76 -15.68
CA LEU A 339 -12.09 7.19 -16.42
C LEU A 339 -12.09 8.72 -16.48
N THR A 340 -11.98 9.27 -17.68
CA THR A 340 -12.12 10.71 -17.91
C THR A 340 -13.53 11.01 -18.38
N VAL A 341 -14.28 11.82 -17.64
CA VAL A 341 -15.59 12.32 -18.02
C VAL A 341 -15.44 13.73 -18.59
N VAL A 342 -15.81 13.92 -19.85
CA VAL A 342 -15.76 15.22 -20.53
C VAL A 342 -17.17 15.83 -20.61
N GLU A 343 -17.23 17.15 -20.57
CA GLU A 343 -18.50 17.86 -20.72
C GLU A 343 -19.23 17.49 -22.01
N LYS A 344 -20.55 17.43 -21.94
CA LYS A 344 -21.38 17.25 -23.11
C LYS A 344 -21.28 18.49 -23.99
N PRO A 345 -20.92 18.35 -25.29
CA PRO A 345 -20.90 19.49 -26.19
C PRO A 345 -22.27 20.20 -26.23
N LEU A 346 -22.26 21.51 -26.04
CA LEU A 346 -23.45 22.31 -26.27
C LEU A 346 -23.78 22.22 -27.77
N LEU A 347 -24.98 21.74 -28.08
CA LEU A 347 -25.47 21.81 -29.46
C LEU A 347 -25.62 23.29 -29.82
N PRO A 348 -25.14 23.73 -31.01
CA PRO A 348 -25.41 25.07 -31.47
C PRO A 348 -26.92 25.26 -31.58
N SER A 349 -27.41 26.34 -30.99
CA SER A 349 -28.82 26.77 -31.01
C SER A 349 -29.28 27.16 -32.41
#